data_a306da2ac08bc96585b8963a849bed76
#
_entry.id   a306da2ac08bc96585b8963a849bed76
#
_cell.length_a   1.000
_cell.length_b   1.000
_cell.length_c   1.000
_cell.angle_alpha   90.00
_cell.angle_beta   90.00
_cell.angle_gamma   90.00
#
_symmetry.space_group_name_H-M   'P 1'
#
loop_
_entity.id
_entity.type
_entity.pdbx_description
1 polymer ?
#
loop_
_entity_poly.entity_id
_entity_poly.type
_entity_poly.pdbx_seq_one_letter_code
_entity_poly.pdbx_strand_id
1 'polypeptide(L)'
;LLCIPGDCGDEYRKQPFLTASGDLSHHLDTLPSVFDVVEVRPGRKRTDSGTVWEKRAGFSRAIRDGNRILVSGTTATDANADVVCEGDAEGQTVYILDKILATIQDLGGTLEDLARTRIFLRNTSDWKSVSRVHARYFGDLRPTNTLVGGLDLVGPYLVEIEAEAIVHS
;
A
#
# COMPACT_ATOMS: atom_id res chain seq x y z
N LEU A 1 11.27 -5.96 -8.68
CA LEU A 1 12.22 -4.95 -9.19
C LEU A 1 11.85 -3.62 -8.54
N LEU A 2 12.59 -3.27 -7.47
CA LEU A 2 12.45 -1.96 -6.82
C LEU A 2 12.90 -0.88 -7.80
N CYS A 3 12.07 0.14 -8.00
CA CYS A 3 12.35 1.28 -8.86
C CYS A 3 13.68 1.96 -8.50
N ILE A 4 14.48 2.25 -9.52
CA ILE A 4 15.65 3.13 -9.42
C ILE A 4 15.16 4.58 -9.26
N PRO A 5 15.76 5.40 -8.37
CA PRO A 5 15.35 6.79 -8.20
C PRO A 5 15.44 7.57 -9.51
N GLY A 6 14.36 8.22 -9.92
CA GLY A 6 14.37 9.21 -10.99
C GLY A 6 13.54 8.91 -12.24
N ASP A 7 13.03 7.71 -12.43
CA ASP A 7 12.19 7.41 -13.60
C ASP A 7 10.91 6.68 -13.17
N CYS A 8 9.88 7.44 -12.80
CA CYS A 8 8.50 6.97 -12.81
C CYS A 8 7.93 6.92 -14.23
N GLY A 9 8.84 6.87 -15.22
CA GLY A 9 8.53 6.63 -16.60
C GLY A 9 7.69 5.37 -16.72
N ASP A 10 7.00 5.32 -17.78
CA ASP A 10 6.21 4.25 -18.40
C ASP A 10 6.18 2.82 -17.78
N GLU A 11 7.17 2.41 -16.97
CA GLU A 11 7.20 1.09 -16.35
C GLU A 11 6.16 0.91 -15.23
N TYR A 12 5.96 1.91 -14.34
CA TYR A 12 4.88 1.84 -13.35
C TYR A 12 3.51 2.13 -13.96
N ARG A 13 3.46 2.95 -15.02
CA ARG A 13 2.24 3.21 -15.76
C ARG A 13 1.86 2.10 -16.74
N LYS A 14 2.86 1.34 -17.24
CA LYS A 14 2.71 0.32 -18.30
C LYS A 14 2.90 -1.10 -17.79
N GLN A 15 3.22 -1.33 -16.53
CA GLN A 15 3.16 -2.70 -16.05
C GLN A 15 1.74 -3.21 -16.25
N PRO A 16 1.56 -4.28 -17.00
CA PRO A 16 0.27 -4.94 -17.08
C PRO A 16 0.00 -5.57 -15.72
N PHE A 17 -0.52 -4.77 -14.77
CA PHE A 17 -1.07 -5.29 -13.53
C PHE A 17 -2.31 -6.15 -13.79
N LEU A 18 -2.73 -6.19 -15.03
CA LEU A 18 -3.75 -7.06 -15.55
C LEU A 18 -3.07 -7.89 -16.63
N THR A 19 -3.01 -9.22 -16.44
CA THR A 19 -2.93 -10.13 -17.58
C THR A 19 -4.07 -9.79 -18.54
N ALA A 20 -4.04 -10.22 -19.77
CA ALA A 20 -5.12 -10.01 -20.74
C ALA A 20 -6.49 -10.49 -20.20
N SER A 21 -6.51 -11.22 -19.09
CA SER A 21 -7.70 -11.69 -18.34
C SER A 21 -8.14 -10.77 -17.20
N GLY A 22 -7.39 -9.70 -16.89
CA GLY A 22 -7.75 -8.81 -15.78
C GLY A 22 -7.45 -9.36 -14.37
N ASP A 23 -6.74 -10.47 -14.28
CA ASP A 23 -6.48 -11.17 -13.02
C ASP A 23 -5.24 -10.61 -12.30
N LEU A 24 -5.48 -9.93 -11.18
CA LEU A 24 -4.45 -9.41 -10.27
C LEU A 24 -3.80 -10.49 -9.40
N SER A 25 -4.44 -11.66 -9.26
CA SER A 25 -3.96 -12.72 -8.36
C SER A 25 -2.54 -13.14 -8.71
N HIS A 26 -2.24 -13.32 -9.98
CA HIS A 26 -0.91 -13.71 -10.48
C HIS A 26 0.18 -12.65 -10.22
N HIS A 27 -0.18 -11.36 -10.19
CA HIS A 27 0.78 -10.30 -9.88
C HIS A 27 1.11 -10.29 -8.38
N LEU A 28 0.09 -10.47 -7.56
CA LEU A 28 0.24 -10.45 -6.11
C LEU A 28 1.02 -11.66 -5.59
N ASP A 29 0.81 -12.84 -6.18
CA ASP A 29 1.57 -14.06 -5.86
C ASP A 29 3.09 -13.95 -6.16
N THR A 30 3.48 -12.97 -6.96
CA THR A 30 4.90 -12.71 -7.32
C THR A 30 5.53 -11.60 -6.52
N LEU A 31 4.78 -10.89 -5.67
CA LEU A 31 5.37 -9.87 -4.79
C LEU A 31 6.32 -10.55 -3.79
N PRO A 32 7.59 -10.17 -3.75
CA PRO A 32 8.51 -10.72 -2.77
C PRO A 32 8.07 -10.32 -1.36
N SER A 33 8.32 -11.19 -0.37
CA SER A 33 8.26 -10.77 1.04
C SER A 33 9.09 -9.51 1.24
N VAL A 34 8.47 -8.46 1.73
CA VAL A 34 9.08 -7.12 1.74
C VAL A 34 9.61 -6.78 3.13
N PHE A 35 9.01 -7.38 4.17
CA PHE A 35 9.30 -6.98 5.54
C PHE A 35 9.43 -8.17 6.48
N ASP A 36 10.32 -8.02 7.47
CA ASP A 36 10.46 -9.02 8.53
C ASP A 36 9.20 -9.05 9.41
N VAL A 37 8.69 -10.25 9.65
CA VAL A 37 7.55 -10.49 10.53
C VAL A 37 8.05 -10.93 11.89
N VAL A 38 7.64 -10.23 12.93
CA VAL A 38 7.99 -10.54 14.33
C VAL A 38 6.72 -10.91 15.09
N GLU A 39 6.70 -12.09 15.72
CA GLU A 39 5.65 -12.43 16.68
C GLU A 39 5.91 -11.74 18.02
N VAL A 40 5.02 -10.82 18.39
CA VAL A 40 5.14 -10.02 19.63
C VAL A 40 4.59 -10.79 20.84
N ARG A 41 3.53 -11.57 20.61
CA ARG A 41 2.88 -12.48 21.58
C ARG A 41 2.04 -13.49 20.79
N PRO A 42 1.62 -14.62 21.37
CA PRO A 42 0.77 -15.57 20.67
C PRO A 42 -0.43 -14.91 19.99
N GLY A 43 -0.57 -15.12 18.70
CA GLY A 43 -1.64 -14.55 17.87
C GLY A 43 -1.49 -13.08 17.49
N ARG A 44 -0.40 -12.41 17.91
CA ARG A 44 -0.11 -11.03 17.50
C ARG A 44 1.25 -10.92 16.84
N LYS A 45 1.25 -10.52 15.58
CA LYS A 45 2.44 -10.28 14.77
C LYS A 45 2.52 -8.82 14.36
N ARG A 46 3.72 -8.35 14.09
CA ARG A 46 3.95 -7.04 13.49
C ARG A 46 4.97 -7.16 12.37
N THR A 47 4.99 -6.18 11.50
CA THR A 47 6.03 -5.98 10.52
C THR A 47 6.48 -4.52 10.53
N ASP A 48 7.78 -4.32 10.30
CA ASP A 48 8.42 -2.99 10.27
C ASP A 48 9.10 -2.84 8.90
N SER A 49 9.05 -1.65 8.31
CA SER A 49 9.69 -1.38 7.01
C SER A 49 11.18 -1.07 7.13
N GLY A 50 11.70 -1.05 8.34
CA GLY A 50 13.11 -0.74 8.63
C GLY A 50 13.44 0.75 8.60
N THR A 51 12.46 1.61 8.41
CA THR A 51 12.68 3.05 8.44
C THR A 51 12.94 3.55 9.87
N VAL A 52 13.69 4.63 9.97
CA VAL A 52 14.00 5.26 11.27
C VAL A 52 12.74 5.79 11.98
N TRP A 53 11.69 6.06 11.24
CA TRP A 53 10.46 6.68 11.72
C TRP A 53 9.66 5.75 12.64
N GLU A 54 9.61 4.45 12.35
CA GLU A 54 8.89 3.46 13.15
C GLU A 54 9.40 3.43 14.58
N LYS A 55 10.73 3.41 14.76
CA LYS A 55 11.34 3.44 16.09
C LYS A 55 11.19 4.78 16.78
N ARG A 56 11.32 5.89 16.05
CA ARG A 56 11.25 7.24 16.63
C ARG A 56 9.85 7.62 17.06
N ALA A 57 8.85 7.26 16.27
CA ALA A 57 7.45 7.60 16.52
C ALA A 57 6.66 6.49 17.23
N GLY A 58 7.28 5.31 17.42
CA GLY A 58 6.68 4.22 18.21
C GLY A 58 5.53 3.51 17.50
N PHE A 59 5.63 3.29 16.18
CA PHE A 59 4.62 2.55 15.41
C PHE A 59 5.26 1.43 14.60
N SER A 60 4.45 0.52 14.08
CA SER A 60 4.84 -0.53 13.14
C SER A 60 4.25 -0.29 11.77
N ARG A 61 4.84 -0.83 10.71
CA ARG A 61 4.28 -0.77 9.36
C ARG A 61 2.88 -1.38 9.34
N ALA A 62 2.73 -2.55 9.97
CA ALA A 62 1.43 -3.18 10.18
C ALA A 62 1.45 -4.10 11.40
N ILE A 63 0.28 -4.44 11.87
CA ILE A 63 0.06 -5.47 12.90
C ILE A 63 -1.03 -6.44 12.41
N ARG A 64 -0.85 -7.72 12.77
CA ARG A 64 -1.92 -8.71 12.78
C ARG A 64 -2.25 -9.05 14.23
N ASP A 65 -3.51 -8.95 14.62
CA ASP A 65 -4.02 -9.38 15.93
C ASP A 65 -5.23 -10.30 15.69
N GLY A 66 -5.04 -11.59 15.91
CA GLY A 66 -6.01 -12.60 15.53
C GLY A 66 -6.24 -12.64 14.02
N ASN A 67 -7.46 -12.36 13.60
CA ASN A 67 -7.84 -12.34 12.18
C ASN A 67 -7.80 -10.94 11.54
N ARG A 68 -7.44 -9.89 12.27
CA ARG A 68 -7.38 -8.52 11.73
C ARG A 68 -5.94 -8.13 11.40
N ILE A 69 -5.76 -7.55 10.23
CA ILE A 69 -4.51 -6.89 9.82
C ILE A 69 -4.80 -5.40 9.68
N LEU A 70 -4.00 -4.58 10.35
CA LEU A 70 -4.07 -3.12 10.31
C LEU A 70 -2.77 -2.60 9.72
N VAL A 71 -2.86 -1.90 8.60
CA VAL A 71 -1.72 -1.29 7.91
C VAL A 71 -1.73 0.20 8.18
N SER A 72 -0.64 0.72 8.70
CA SER A 72 -0.46 2.15 9.01
C SER A 72 -0.44 3.00 7.74
N GLY A 73 -0.64 4.31 7.86
CA GLY A 73 -0.49 5.27 6.79
C GLY A 73 0.78 4.98 5.97
N THR A 74 0.60 4.79 4.67
CA THR A 74 1.63 4.37 3.74
C THR A 74 1.77 5.42 2.66
N THR A 75 2.99 5.93 2.51
CA THR A 75 3.39 6.88 1.46
C THR A 75 4.31 6.20 0.45
N ALA A 76 4.49 6.84 -0.70
CA ALA A 76 5.38 6.35 -1.75
C ALA A 76 6.86 6.63 -1.38
N THR A 77 7.35 5.90 -0.38
CA THR A 77 8.72 5.98 0.15
C THR A 77 9.39 4.64 -0.06
N ASP A 78 10.57 4.64 -0.67
CA ASP A 78 11.38 3.44 -0.85
C ASP A 78 12.19 3.07 0.40
N ALA A 79 13.04 2.03 0.28
CA ALA A 79 13.87 1.54 1.38
C ALA A 79 14.99 2.53 1.78
N ASN A 80 15.36 3.47 0.90
CA ASN A 80 16.36 4.50 1.16
C ASN A 80 15.75 5.76 1.78
N ALA A 81 14.44 5.77 1.99
CA ALA A 81 13.63 6.91 2.39
C ALA A 81 13.46 7.99 1.30
N ASP A 82 13.71 7.63 0.03
CA ASP A 82 13.48 8.50 -1.10
C ASP A 82 12.02 8.45 -1.54
N VAL A 83 11.55 9.57 -2.12
CA VAL A 83 10.19 9.65 -2.68
C VAL A 83 10.14 8.95 -4.02
N VAL A 84 9.18 8.03 -4.15
CA VAL A 84 8.91 7.35 -5.42
C VAL A 84 7.80 8.09 -6.16
N CYS A 85 7.92 8.23 -7.48
CA CYS A 85 6.94 8.94 -8.32
C CYS A 85 6.65 10.37 -7.84
N GLU A 86 7.70 11.15 -7.58
CA GLU A 86 7.55 12.55 -7.16
C GLU A 86 6.70 13.35 -8.15
N GLY A 87 5.68 14.06 -7.65
CA GLY A 87 4.77 14.84 -8.48
C GLY A 87 3.71 14.03 -9.25
N ASP A 88 3.68 12.71 -9.15
CA ASP A 88 2.72 11.83 -9.84
C ASP A 88 1.82 11.06 -8.83
N ALA A 89 0.62 11.59 -8.57
CA ALA A 89 -0.31 10.96 -7.65
C ALA A 89 -0.79 9.56 -8.13
N GLU A 90 -0.89 9.33 -9.43
CA GLU A 90 -1.26 8.03 -9.99
C GLU A 90 -0.16 7.00 -9.71
N GLY A 91 1.10 7.32 -10.04
CA GLY A 91 2.25 6.47 -9.77
C GLY A 91 2.47 6.21 -8.27
N GLN A 92 2.33 7.25 -7.43
CA GLN A 92 2.39 7.09 -5.98
C GLN A 92 1.32 6.13 -5.47
N THR A 93 0.09 6.21 -6.00
CA THR A 93 -1.00 5.31 -5.58
C THR A 93 -0.70 3.86 -5.91
N VAL A 94 -0.18 3.58 -7.12
CA VAL A 94 0.24 2.22 -7.52
C VAL A 94 1.28 1.67 -6.53
N TYR A 95 2.36 2.41 -6.32
CA TYR A 95 3.43 2.01 -5.39
C TYR A 95 2.91 1.73 -3.97
N ILE A 96 2.03 2.61 -3.46
CA ILE A 96 1.45 2.48 -2.13
C ILE A 96 0.58 1.22 -2.02
N LEU A 97 -0.26 0.95 -3.02
CA LEU A 97 -1.14 -0.21 -3.00
C LEU A 97 -0.36 -1.53 -3.09
N ASP A 98 0.67 -1.60 -3.93
CA ASP A 98 1.57 -2.76 -3.99
C ASP A 98 2.23 -3.00 -2.63
N LYS A 99 2.74 -1.95 -2.00
CA LYS A 99 3.37 -2.02 -0.67
C LYS A 99 2.40 -2.47 0.42
N ILE A 100 1.15 -1.99 0.38
CA ILE A 100 0.08 -2.41 1.32
C ILE A 100 -0.25 -3.89 1.12
N LEU A 101 -0.43 -4.33 -0.12
CA LEU A 101 -0.79 -5.73 -0.42
C LEU A 101 0.33 -6.69 -0.05
N ALA A 102 1.60 -6.36 -0.37
CA ALA A 102 2.75 -7.14 0.09
C ALA A 102 2.81 -7.23 1.62
N THR A 103 2.53 -6.12 2.33
CA THR A 103 2.47 -6.10 3.80
C THR A 103 1.38 -7.02 4.35
N ILE A 104 0.20 -7.04 3.72
CA ILE A 104 -0.91 -7.93 4.10
C ILE A 104 -0.51 -9.39 3.88
N GLN A 105 0.15 -9.71 2.76
CA GLN A 105 0.64 -11.06 2.45
C GLN A 105 1.71 -11.53 3.45
N ASP A 106 2.67 -10.70 3.81
CA ASP A 106 3.69 -11.00 4.81
C ASP A 106 3.06 -11.37 6.17
N LEU A 107 1.91 -10.79 6.49
CA LEU A 107 1.14 -11.10 7.69
C LEU A 107 0.12 -12.24 7.50
N GLY A 108 0.14 -12.93 6.35
CA GLY A 108 -0.69 -14.10 6.04
C GLY A 108 -2.13 -13.77 5.69
N GLY A 109 -2.39 -12.60 5.12
CA GLY A 109 -3.64 -12.25 4.45
C GLY A 109 -3.50 -12.30 2.93
N THR A 110 -4.58 -12.05 2.24
CA THR A 110 -4.69 -12.03 0.77
C THR A 110 -5.38 -10.76 0.30
N LEU A 111 -5.46 -10.56 -1.01
CA LEU A 111 -6.22 -9.45 -1.59
C LEU A 111 -7.70 -9.51 -1.17
N GLU A 112 -8.27 -10.70 -1.16
CA GLU A 112 -9.69 -10.96 -0.84
C GLU A 112 -10.05 -10.61 0.60
N ASP A 113 -9.05 -10.60 1.49
CA ASP A 113 -9.24 -10.24 2.89
C ASP A 113 -9.34 -8.71 3.11
N LEU A 114 -9.03 -7.89 2.09
CA LEU A 114 -9.07 -6.44 2.22
C LEU A 114 -10.48 -5.93 2.46
N ALA A 115 -10.72 -5.33 3.62
CA ALA A 115 -12.02 -4.87 4.06
C ALA A 115 -12.20 -3.34 3.94
N ARG A 116 -11.13 -2.60 4.10
CA ARG A 116 -11.19 -1.13 4.09
C ARG A 116 -9.89 -0.49 3.62
N THR A 117 -10.03 0.63 2.89
CA THR A 117 -8.96 1.61 2.64
C THR A 117 -9.41 3.00 3.07
N ARG A 118 -8.45 3.83 3.52
CA ARG A 118 -8.64 5.29 3.68
C ARG A 118 -7.53 5.99 2.93
N ILE A 119 -7.92 6.93 2.08
CA ILE A 119 -7.03 7.63 1.16
C ILE A 119 -7.02 9.11 1.54
N PHE A 120 -5.83 9.63 1.73
CA PHE A 120 -5.56 11.03 2.07
C PHE A 120 -4.80 11.67 0.93
N LEU A 121 -5.32 12.78 0.39
CA LEU A 121 -4.73 13.49 -0.75
C LEU A 121 -4.27 14.88 -0.34
N ARG A 122 -3.06 15.25 -0.81
CA ARG A 122 -2.60 16.64 -0.73
C ARG A 122 -3.49 17.55 -1.59
N ASN A 123 -3.71 17.18 -2.85
CA ASN A 123 -4.53 17.95 -3.77
C ASN A 123 -5.85 17.22 -4.01
N THR A 124 -6.97 17.89 -3.75
CA THR A 124 -8.28 17.31 -4.04
C THR A 124 -8.46 17.01 -5.53
N SER A 125 -7.81 17.75 -6.43
CA SER A 125 -7.87 17.52 -7.88
C SER A 125 -7.41 16.13 -8.31
N ASP A 126 -6.57 15.46 -7.53
CA ASP A 126 -5.98 14.16 -7.87
C ASP A 126 -6.94 12.99 -7.64
N TRP A 127 -8.11 13.24 -7.06
CA TRP A 127 -9.05 12.17 -6.68
C TRP A 127 -9.46 11.25 -7.85
N LYS A 128 -9.56 11.79 -9.07
CA LYS A 128 -9.99 11.00 -10.23
C LYS A 128 -8.91 9.99 -10.67
N SER A 129 -7.64 10.41 -10.71
CA SER A 129 -6.52 9.53 -11.06
C SER A 129 -6.32 8.47 -10.00
N VAL A 130 -6.32 8.86 -8.73
CA VAL A 130 -6.20 7.96 -7.58
C VAL A 130 -7.34 6.94 -7.53
N SER A 131 -8.59 7.39 -7.71
CA SER A 131 -9.75 6.47 -7.73
C SER A 131 -9.72 5.49 -8.90
N ARG A 132 -9.16 5.87 -10.07
CA ARG A 132 -8.96 4.94 -11.19
C ARG A 132 -7.99 3.82 -10.83
N VAL A 133 -6.88 4.15 -10.17
CA VAL A 133 -5.93 3.13 -9.69
C VAL A 133 -6.60 2.23 -8.68
N HIS A 134 -7.27 2.78 -7.67
CA HIS A 134 -7.98 2.01 -6.67
C HIS A 134 -9.02 1.05 -7.30
N ALA A 135 -9.76 1.50 -8.30
CA ALA A 135 -10.71 0.66 -9.01
C ALA A 135 -10.05 -0.46 -9.82
N ARG A 136 -8.84 -0.26 -10.38
CA ARG A 136 -8.08 -1.33 -11.03
C ARG A 136 -7.69 -2.44 -10.07
N TYR A 137 -7.32 -2.09 -8.85
CA TYR A 137 -6.93 -3.06 -7.82
C TYR A 137 -8.13 -3.78 -7.19
N PHE A 138 -9.22 -3.09 -6.97
CA PHE A 138 -10.29 -3.55 -6.08
C PHE A 138 -11.69 -3.50 -6.69
N GLY A 139 -11.81 -3.33 -8.01
CA GLY A 139 -13.10 -3.14 -8.68
C GLY A 139 -14.09 -4.29 -8.46
N ASP A 140 -13.61 -5.51 -8.38
CA ASP A 140 -14.45 -6.70 -8.12
C ASP A 140 -14.68 -6.93 -6.62
N LEU A 141 -13.66 -6.67 -5.79
CA LEU A 141 -13.71 -6.85 -4.35
C LEU A 141 -14.56 -5.78 -3.63
N ARG A 142 -14.45 -4.53 -4.06
CA ARG A 142 -15.17 -3.35 -3.51
C ARG A 142 -15.06 -3.19 -1.99
N PRO A 143 -13.86 -3.07 -1.42
CA PRO A 143 -13.72 -2.77 0.01
C PRO A 143 -14.37 -1.43 0.34
N THR A 144 -14.71 -1.22 1.61
CA THR A 144 -15.14 0.12 2.05
C THR A 144 -14.00 1.12 1.86
N ASN A 145 -14.32 2.32 1.38
CA ASN A 145 -13.32 3.36 1.13
C ASN A 145 -13.77 4.71 1.68
N THR A 146 -12.80 5.47 2.19
CA THR A 146 -12.96 6.90 2.49
C THR A 146 -11.83 7.66 1.83
N LEU A 147 -12.15 8.68 1.03
CA LEU A 147 -11.16 9.54 0.40
C LEU A 147 -11.35 10.97 0.89
N VAL A 148 -10.27 11.58 1.39
CA VAL A 148 -10.24 12.97 1.87
C VAL A 148 -9.13 13.71 1.12
N GLY A 149 -9.43 14.90 0.62
CA GLY A 149 -8.48 15.74 -0.11
C GLY A 149 -8.30 17.12 0.50
N GLY A 150 -7.25 17.82 0.06
CA GLY A 150 -6.89 19.14 0.55
C GLY A 150 -6.13 19.11 1.89
N LEU A 151 -5.33 18.06 2.12
CA LEU A 151 -4.60 17.86 3.37
C LEU A 151 -3.13 18.27 3.23
N ASP A 152 -2.55 18.78 4.29
CA ASP A 152 -1.12 18.96 4.39
C ASP A 152 -0.46 17.67 4.89
N LEU A 153 -0.09 16.80 3.96
CA LEU A 153 0.57 15.53 4.27
C LEU A 153 2.00 15.76 4.73
N VAL A 154 2.46 14.93 5.67
CA VAL A 154 3.82 14.98 6.18
C VAL A 154 4.81 14.56 5.09
N GLY A 155 5.71 15.46 4.69
CA GLY A 155 6.67 15.25 3.61
C GLY A 155 6.12 15.63 2.22
N PRO A 156 6.86 15.34 1.14
CA PRO A 156 6.53 15.80 -0.22
C PRO A 156 5.53 14.89 -0.96
N TYR A 157 4.79 14.08 -0.23
CA TYR A 157 3.86 13.11 -0.81
C TYR A 157 2.55 13.75 -1.26
N LEU A 158 1.97 13.21 -2.33
CA LEU A 158 0.65 13.59 -2.84
C LEU A 158 -0.46 12.70 -2.31
N VAL A 159 -0.10 11.46 -1.94
CA VAL A 159 -1.05 10.41 -1.51
C VAL A 159 -0.49 9.69 -0.29
N GLU A 160 -1.37 9.41 0.66
CA GLU A 160 -1.16 8.49 1.77
C GLU A 160 -2.37 7.57 1.88
N ILE A 161 -2.14 6.26 2.14
CA ILE A 161 -3.22 5.28 2.26
C ILE A 161 -2.99 4.41 3.48
N GLU A 162 -4.04 4.16 4.26
CA GLU A 162 -4.09 3.12 5.28
C GLU A 162 -5.13 2.05 4.91
N ALA A 163 -4.94 0.83 5.43
CA ALA A 163 -5.78 -0.30 5.08
C ALA A 163 -6.07 -1.22 6.27
N GLU A 164 -7.18 -1.93 6.18
CA GLU A 164 -7.53 -3.03 7.07
C GLU A 164 -7.93 -4.26 6.27
N ALA A 165 -7.45 -5.42 6.70
CA ALA A 165 -7.87 -6.71 6.18
C ALA A 165 -8.44 -7.59 7.31
N ILE A 166 -9.36 -8.49 6.95
CA ILE A 166 -9.98 -9.46 7.85
C ILE A 166 -9.77 -10.85 7.24
N VAL A 167 -8.82 -11.58 7.81
CA VAL A 167 -8.45 -12.90 7.32
C VAL A 167 -9.51 -13.92 7.72
N HIS A 168 -10.06 -14.62 6.77
CA HIS A 168 -10.99 -15.72 6.98
C HIS A 168 -10.21 -17.05 7.00
N SER A 169 -10.50 -17.87 8.03
CA SER A 169 -9.93 -19.22 8.21
C SER A 169 -10.65 -20.24 7.33
#